data_2af822bb8ef9a1d08a39e4199184aaef
#
_entry.id   2af822bb8ef9a1d08a39e4199184aaef
#
_cell.length_a   1.000
_cell.length_b   1.000
_cell.length_c   1.000
_cell.angle_alpha   90.00
_cell.angle_beta   90.00
_cell.angle_gamma   90.00
#
_symmetry.space_group_name_H-M   'P 1'
#
loop_
_entity.id
_entity.type
_entity.pdbx_description
1 polymer ?
#
loop_
_entity_poly.entity_id
_entity_poly.type
_entity_poly.pdbx_seq_one_letter_code
_entity_poly.pdbx_strand_id
1 'polypeptide(L)'
;LYKSSDLPDVLINKLAVSVSTKALAIKDMNIKIGKSDVKANGSVNNYIAYLLRNETLNGSLNVSSSLLDLNELMGDSSSESDNVQTEESSSNTNADNETTESIEVVETTSESEPFEIPKNLNLTLKSNFNKVLFQKIVIDKLNGTISVKDGVAKMNSLKFNAFGGSVAANGEFNTAKDKYKPTVNFNLDLAKVDFKTTFEQLDVVKEIVPLFAKTGGNFSADIKLSSTLDKDFNPDLNSIIAIGSINSNEITISNIEAFNLIANSLKTDALRNINAVNIKIPFEVKNGKVTTKPFDLKIKDTNINLGGITGWDQTINYNI
;
A
#
# COMPACT_ATOMS: atom_id res chain seq x y z
N LEU A 1 -13.96 30.39 10.57
CA LEU A 1 -12.86 29.40 10.52
C LEU A 1 -13.31 28.18 11.30
N TYR A 2 -13.89 27.22 10.63
CA TYR A 2 -14.13 25.89 11.18
C TYR A 2 -12.76 25.21 11.25
N LYS A 3 -12.23 24.98 12.44
CA LYS A 3 -11.17 24.01 12.69
C LYS A 3 -11.83 22.64 12.68
N SER A 4 -11.76 21.92 11.58
CA SER A 4 -11.91 20.47 11.60
C SER A 4 -10.67 19.92 12.31
N SER A 5 -10.84 19.20 13.42
CA SER A 5 -9.75 18.66 14.24
C SER A 5 -8.92 17.58 13.53
N ASP A 6 -9.31 17.19 12.33
CA ASP A 6 -8.84 15.98 11.64
C ASP A 6 -7.98 16.27 10.39
N LEU A 7 -7.78 17.54 10.04
CA LEU A 7 -6.92 17.90 8.92
C LEU A 7 -5.59 18.46 9.42
N PRO A 8 -4.47 18.01 8.84
CA PRO A 8 -3.16 18.52 9.19
C PRO A 8 -3.03 20.02 8.85
N ASP A 9 -2.17 20.73 9.57
CA ASP A 9 -1.90 22.14 9.34
C ASP A 9 -1.42 22.41 7.90
N VAL A 10 -2.03 23.39 7.24
CA VAL A 10 -1.68 23.80 5.87
C VAL A 10 -0.93 25.13 5.90
N LEU A 11 0.33 25.13 5.44
CA LEU A 11 1.16 26.30 5.27
C LEU A 11 1.41 26.58 3.79
N ILE A 12 0.98 27.73 3.31
CA ILE A 12 1.24 28.18 1.94
C ILE A 12 2.54 28.99 1.94
N ASN A 13 3.63 28.36 1.47
CA ASN A 13 4.94 29.04 1.33
C ASN A 13 4.98 29.98 0.11
N LYS A 14 4.34 29.55 -0.99
CA LYS A 14 4.27 30.33 -2.23
C LYS A 14 3.05 29.94 -3.03
N LEU A 15 2.38 30.93 -3.58
CA LEU A 15 1.28 30.74 -4.51
C LEU A 15 1.29 31.88 -5.55
N ALA A 16 1.76 31.59 -6.76
CA ALA A 16 1.74 32.48 -7.90
C ALA A 16 0.75 31.97 -8.95
N VAL A 17 -0.34 32.69 -9.12
CA VAL A 17 -1.41 32.31 -10.06
C VAL A 17 -1.70 33.43 -11.03
N SER A 18 -2.12 33.08 -12.23
CA SER A 18 -2.75 33.99 -13.19
C SER A 18 -4.19 33.56 -13.40
N VAL A 19 -5.12 34.49 -13.20
CA VAL A 19 -6.55 34.23 -13.23
C VAL A 19 -7.15 34.86 -14.48
N SER A 20 -7.96 34.12 -15.21
CA SER A 20 -8.81 34.61 -16.28
C SER A 20 -10.21 34.04 -16.12
N THR A 21 -11.20 34.53 -16.85
CA THR A 21 -12.57 33.99 -16.77
C THR A 21 -12.70 32.54 -17.21
N LYS A 22 -11.73 32.00 -17.95
CA LYS A 22 -11.75 30.62 -18.48
C LYS A 22 -10.81 29.66 -17.78
N ALA A 23 -9.67 30.18 -17.28
CA ALA A 23 -8.59 29.35 -16.75
C ALA A 23 -7.88 30.00 -15.56
N LEU A 24 -7.42 29.18 -14.66
CA LEU A 24 -6.49 29.52 -13.59
C LEU A 24 -5.16 28.84 -13.90
N ALA A 25 -4.15 29.62 -14.24
CA ALA A 25 -2.80 29.12 -14.43
C ALA A 25 -2.02 29.22 -13.12
N ILE A 26 -1.59 28.09 -12.62
CA ILE A 26 -0.71 27.96 -11.44
C ILE A 26 0.72 28.01 -11.95
N LYS A 27 1.38 29.15 -11.74
CA LYS A 27 2.78 29.35 -12.17
C LYS A 27 3.76 28.68 -11.22
N ASP A 28 3.48 28.80 -9.91
CA ASP A 28 4.30 28.23 -8.87
C ASP A 28 3.44 28.10 -7.60
N MET A 29 3.28 26.89 -7.11
CA MET A 29 2.64 26.58 -5.86
C MET A 29 3.61 25.77 -5.01
N ASN A 30 3.79 26.18 -3.77
CA ASN A 30 4.57 25.48 -2.76
C ASN A 30 3.80 25.53 -1.45
N ILE A 31 3.26 24.41 -1.05
CA ILE A 31 2.50 24.26 0.18
C ILE A 31 3.11 23.16 1.04
N LYS A 32 2.92 23.27 2.34
CA LYS A 32 3.23 22.23 3.31
C LYS A 32 1.94 21.82 3.99
N ILE A 33 1.68 20.52 4.08
CA ILE A 33 0.50 19.94 4.72
C ILE A 33 1.03 18.91 5.72
N GLY A 34 1.01 19.25 6.99
CA GLY A 34 1.66 18.45 8.02
C GLY A 34 3.14 18.22 7.70
N LYS A 35 3.56 16.96 7.56
CA LYS A 35 4.94 16.58 7.18
C LYS A 35 5.19 16.68 5.68
N SER A 36 4.11 16.66 4.87
CA SER A 36 4.18 16.65 3.40
C SER A 36 4.49 18.02 2.81
N ASP A 37 5.38 18.07 1.82
CA ASP A 37 5.58 19.24 0.96
C ASP A 37 5.01 18.95 -0.43
N VAL A 38 4.25 19.89 -1.00
CA VAL A 38 3.70 19.74 -2.33
C VAL A 38 4.01 20.99 -3.16
N LYS A 39 4.63 20.77 -4.30
CA LYS A 39 4.86 21.80 -5.32
C LYS A 39 4.08 21.45 -6.56
N ALA A 40 3.43 22.46 -7.18
CA ALA A 40 2.70 22.25 -8.40
C ALA A 40 2.79 23.44 -9.33
N ASN A 41 2.73 23.15 -10.62
CA ASN A 41 2.50 24.14 -11.68
C ASN A 41 1.62 23.53 -12.78
N GLY A 42 0.96 24.36 -13.56
CA GLY A 42 0.05 23.92 -14.64
C GLY A 42 -1.16 24.81 -14.76
N SER A 43 -2.26 24.25 -15.23
CA SER A 43 -3.50 25.01 -15.38
C SER A 43 -4.74 24.16 -15.11
N VAL A 44 -5.77 24.83 -14.60
CA VAL A 44 -7.10 24.28 -14.48
C VAL A 44 -8.10 25.19 -15.19
N ASN A 45 -9.06 24.59 -15.86
CA ASN A 45 -10.10 25.27 -16.61
C ASN A 45 -11.46 24.99 -15.99
N ASN A 46 -12.42 25.85 -16.28
CA ASN A 46 -13.80 25.74 -15.79
C ASN A 46 -13.92 25.88 -14.25
N TYR A 47 -12.92 26.49 -13.61
CA TYR A 47 -12.85 26.59 -12.15
C TYR A 47 -14.00 27.40 -11.54
N ILE A 48 -14.51 28.45 -12.25
CA ILE A 48 -15.66 29.25 -11.79
C ILE A 48 -16.93 28.39 -11.77
N ALA A 49 -17.18 27.64 -12.85
CA ALA A 49 -18.34 26.77 -12.92
C ALA A 49 -18.23 25.58 -11.96
N TYR A 50 -17.03 25.08 -11.71
CA TYR A 50 -16.76 24.09 -10.68
C TYR A 50 -17.16 24.61 -9.28
N LEU A 51 -16.70 25.82 -8.92
CA LEU A 51 -16.96 26.40 -7.60
C LEU A 51 -18.42 26.82 -7.39
N LEU A 52 -19.08 27.36 -8.43
CA LEU A 52 -20.42 27.93 -8.28
C LEU A 52 -21.54 26.97 -8.69
N ARG A 53 -21.27 26.00 -9.55
CA ARG A 53 -22.30 25.12 -10.16
C ARG A 53 -21.96 23.64 -10.05
N ASN A 54 -20.85 23.29 -9.35
CA ASN A 54 -20.37 21.92 -9.22
C ASN A 54 -20.13 21.21 -10.57
N GLU A 55 -19.77 21.98 -11.62
CA GLU A 55 -19.39 21.43 -12.91
C GLU A 55 -17.98 20.81 -12.87
N THR A 56 -17.61 20.11 -13.95
CA THR A 56 -16.31 19.41 -14.01
C THR A 56 -15.13 20.38 -14.09
N LEU A 57 -14.19 20.26 -13.16
CA LEU A 57 -12.90 20.91 -13.18
C LEU A 57 -11.95 20.14 -14.11
N ASN A 58 -11.45 20.80 -15.16
CA ASN A 58 -10.52 20.21 -16.12
C ASN A 58 -9.11 20.79 -15.91
N GLY A 59 -8.07 19.99 -16.07
CA GLY A 59 -6.73 20.53 -15.95
C GLY A 59 -5.58 19.57 -16.13
N SER A 60 -4.38 20.14 -16.18
CA SER A 60 -3.13 19.39 -16.18
C SER A 60 -2.13 20.09 -15.28
N LEU A 61 -1.56 19.33 -14.36
CA LEU A 61 -0.61 19.80 -13.37
C LEU A 61 0.64 18.93 -13.38
N ASN A 62 1.80 19.57 -13.23
CA ASN A 62 3.01 18.90 -12.80
C ASN A 62 3.07 19.01 -11.28
N VAL A 63 3.17 17.90 -10.59
CA VAL A 63 3.17 17.83 -9.13
C VAL A 63 4.45 17.15 -8.66
N SER A 64 5.12 17.75 -7.69
CA SER A 64 6.32 17.18 -7.11
C SER A 64 6.32 17.34 -5.60
N SER A 65 7.02 16.43 -4.91
CA SER A 65 7.17 16.44 -3.46
C SER A 65 8.50 15.82 -3.08
N SER A 66 9.12 16.34 -2.02
CA SER A 66 10.28 15.72 -1.39
C SER A 66 9.83 14.59 -0.46
N LEU A 67 8.74 14.82 0.28
CA LEU A 67 8.07 13.85 1.13
C LEU A 67 6.56 14.03 1.03
N LEU A 68 5.86 12.95 0.68
CA LEU A 68 4.40 12.86 0.67
C LEU A 68 3.98 11.76 1.65
N ASP A 69 3.48 12.14 2.80
CA ASP A 69 2.96 11.20 3.81
C ASP A 69 1.46 11.02 3.60
N LEU A 70 1.09 9.95 2.90
CA LEU A 70 -0.32 9.66 2.62
C LEU A 70 -1.06 9.18 3.86
N ASN A 71 -0.37 8.60 4.86
CA ASN A 71 -1.00 8.19 6.12
C ASN A 71 -1.56 9.41 6.85
N GLU A 72 -0.74 10.46 6.97
CA GLU A 72 -1.17 11.73 7.59
C GLU A 72 -2.28 12.43 6.78
N LEU A 73 -2.17 12.42 5.44
CA LEU A 73 -3.16 13.09 4.58
C LEU A 73 -4.51 12.38 4.53
N MET A 74 -4.54 11.07 4.79
CA MET A 74 -5.77 10.26 4.82
C MET A 74 -6.36 10.13 6.22
N GLY A 75 -5.77 10.77 7.23
CA GLY A 75 -6.29 10.77 8.60
C GLY A 75 -5.93 9.52 9.40
N ASP A 76 -5.02 8.68 8.92
CA ASP A 76 -4.50 7.53 9.65
C ASP A 76 -3.42 7.98 10.61
N SER A 77 -3.84 8.49 11.78
CA SER A 77 -2.93 8.95 12.83
C SER A 77 -2.45 7.79 13.73
N SER A 78 -2.12 6.66 13.17
CA SER A 78 -1.32 5.64 13.84
C SER A 78 0.16 6.07 13.90
N SER A 79 0.42 7.26 14.45
CA SER A 79 1.77 7.66 14.80
C SER A 79 2.22 6.85 16.01
N GLU A 80 3.26 6.06 15.81
CA GLU A 80 4.07 5.48 16.87
C GLU A 80 4.39 6.56 17.90
N SER A 81 3.80 6.44 19.08
CA SER A 81 4.23 7.18 20.25
C SER A 81 5.58 6.62 20.64
N ASP A 82 6.65 7.34 20.34
CA ASP A 82 7.94 7.14 20.98
C ASP A 82 7.71 7.10 22.50
N ASN A 83 7.95 5.95 23.10
CA ASN A 83 7.93 5.71 24.53
C ASN A 83 8.98 6.61 25.19
N VAL A 84 8.55 7.77 25.67
CA VAL A 84 9.27 8.48 26.72
C VAL A 84 8.86 7.84 28.03
N GLN A 85 9.71 6.98 28.56
CA GLN A 85 9.67 6.53 29.94
C GLN A 85 9.71 7.74 30.85
N THR A 86 8.63 8.02 31.54
CA THR A 86 8.64 8.91 32.71
C THR A 86 8.50 8.01 33.92
N GLU A 87 9.56 8.06 34.75
CA GLU A 87 9.68 7.32 36.00
C GLU A 87 8.55 7.64 36.98
N GLU A 88 8.14 6.61 37.70
CA GLU A 88 7.19 6.66 38.79
C GLU A 88 7.68 7.57 39.90
N SER A 89 6.79 8.43 40.38
CA SER A 89 6.88 8.97 41.73
C SER A 89 5.56 8.73 42.45
N SER A 90 5.62 7.77 43.35
CA SER A 90 4.55 7.43 44.28
C SER A 90 4.38 8.51 45.34
N SER A 91 3.14 8.96 45.59
CA SER A 91 2.74 9.35 46.96
C SER A 91 1.25 9.10 47.18
N ASN A 92 1.00 8.27 48.17
CA ASN A 92 -0.27 8.04 48.87
C ASN A 92 -0.83 9.32 49.47
N THR A 93 -2.15 9.55 49.44
CA THR A 93 -2.94 9.84 50.65
C THR A 93 -4.44 9.73 50.39
N ASN A 94 -5.12 9.30 51.45
CA ASN A 94 -6.49 8.86 51.67
C ASN A 94 -7.66 9.82 51.37
N ALA A 95 -8.78 9.17 51.06
CA ALA A 95 -10.19 9.32 51.51
C ALA A 95 -10.89 10.68 51.44
N ASP A 96 -11.97 10.76 50.65
CA ASP A 96 -13.34 10.87 51.23
C ASP A 96 -14.41 10.71 50.15
N ASN A 97 -15.52 10.16 50.60
CA ASN A 97 -16.78 9.88 49.89
C ASN A 97 -17.45 11.17 49.38
N GLU A 98 -17.85 11.24 48.11
CA GLU A 98 -19.12 11.90 47.75
C GLU A 98 -19.66 11.36 46.43
N THR A 99 -20.93 11.03 46.44
CA THR A 99 -21.81 10.53 45.40
C THR A 99 -21.87 11.54 44.26
N THR A 100 -21.45 11.17 43.06
CA THR A 100 -21.73 11.96 41.87
C THR A 100 -22.27 11.05 40.76
N GLU A 101 -23.42 11.47 40.24
CA GLU A 101 -24.18 10.84 39.18
C GLU A 101 -23.28 10.51 37.97
N SER A 102 -23.35 9.28 37.50
CA SER A 102 -22.70 8.85 36.26
C SER A 102 -23.41 9.51 35.08
N ILE A 103 -22.77 10.56 34.53
CA ILE A 103 -23.06 11.02 33.19
C ILE A 103 -22.46 9.98 32.26
N GLU A 104 -23.28 9.18 31.59
CA GLU A 104 -22.87 8.37 30.45
C GLU A 104 -22.29 9.34 29.40
N VAL A 105 -20.97 9.39 29.31
CA VAL A 105 -20.31 9.96 28.16
C VAL A 105 -20.54 8.97 27.02
N VAL A 106 -21.51 9.24 26.17
CA VAL A 106 -21.61 8.57 24.87
C VAL A 106 -20.38 8.99 24.09
N GLU A 107 -19.38 8.13 24.07
CA GLU A 107 -18.30 8.24 23.10
C GLU A 107 -18.91 8.09 21.71
N THR A 108 -19.22 9.21 21.08
CA THR A 108 -19.43 9.26 19.65
C THR A 108 -18.08 9.01 19.00
N THR A 109 -17.76 7.75 18.71
CA THR A 109 -16.73 7.40 17.75
C THR A 109 -17.15 8.01 16.42
N SER A 110 -16.57 9.15 16.06
CA SER A 110 -16.71 9.71 14.73
C SER A 110 -15.96 8.77 13.78
N GLU A 111 -16.69 7.82 13.17
CA GLU A 111 -16.15 7.04 12.08
C GLU A 111 -15.69 8.01 10.99
N SER A 112 -14.41 7.98 10.65
CA SER A 112 -13.87 8.79 9.56
C SER A 112 -14.56 8.43 8.24
N GLU A 113 -15.01 9.46 7.50
CA GLU A 113 -15.61 9.27 6.18
C GLU A 113 -14.59 8.59 5.24
N PRO A 114 -15.02 7.59 4.45
CA PRO A 114 -14.13 6.91 3.52
C PRO A 114 -13.68 7.85 2.41
N PHE A 115 -12.46 7.68 1.96
CA PHE A 115 -11.90 8.47 0.86
C PHE A 115 -12.68 8.26 -0.43
N GLU A 116 -13.10 9.37 -1.06
CA GLU A 116 -13.78 9.36 -2.35
C GLU A 116 -13.08 10.29 -3.35
N ILE A 117 -12.83 9.80 -4.55
CA ILE A 117 -12.38 10.62 -5.66
C ILE A 117 -13.58 11.39 -6.22
N PRO A 118 -13.59 12.73 -6.21
CA PRO A 118 -14.72 13.50 -6.75
C PRO A 118 -14.99 13.19 -8.22
N LYS A 119 -16.25 12.98 -8.56
CA LYS A 119 -16.67 12.63 -9.94
C LYS A 119 -16.58 13.81 -10.92
N ASN A 120 -16.60 15.03 -10.39
CA ASN A 120 -16.50 16.26 -11.15
C ASN A 120 -15.05 16.77 -11.35
N LEU A 121 -14.09 15.85 -11.39
CA LEU A 121 -12.70 16.10 -11.74
C LEU A 121 -12.36 15.44 -13.08
N ASN A 122 -11.56 16.15 -13.89
CA ASN A 122 -10.89 15.62 -15.08
C ASN A 122 -9.48 16.22 -15.14
N LEU A 123 -8.59 15.62 -14.37
CA LEU A 123 -7.24 16.12 -14.14
C LEU A 123 -6.19 15.13 -14.62
N THR A 124 -5.13 15.66 -15.22
CA THR A 124 -3.92 14.88 -15.52
C THR A 124 -2.78 15.43 -14.66
N LEU A 125 -2.19 14.57 -13.84
CA LEU A 125 -1.10 14.87 -12.93
C LEU A 125 0.17 14.17 -13.41
N LYS A 126 1.17 14.95 -13.81
CA LYS A 126 2.54 14.44 -14.01
C LYS A 126 3.24 14.48 -12.65
N SER A 127 3.51 13.32 -12.10
CA SER A 127 3.99 13.16 -10.72
C SER A 127 5.48 12.87 -10.67
N ASN A 128 6.17 13.53 -9.73
CA ASN A 128 7.58 13.29 -9.43
C ASN A 128 7.78 13.44 -7.91
N PHE A 129 7.73 12.35 -7.20
CA PHE A 129 7.83 12.31 -5.75
C PHE A 129 9.12 11.60 -5.33
N ASN A 130 9.94 12.25 -4.49
CA ASN A 130 11.16 11.64 -4.00
C ASN A 130 10.87 10.53 -3.00
N LYS A 131 9.95 10.77 -2.06
CA LYS A 131 9.52 9.78 -1.07
C LYS A 131 8.00 9.88 -0.85
N VAL A 132 7.33 8.73 -0.85
CA VAL A 132 5.92 8.59 -0.48
C VAL A 132 5.82 7.55 0.61
N LEU A 133 5.08 7.86 1.68
CA LEU A 133 4.75 6.93 2.74
C LEU A 133 3.28 6.54 2.60
N PHE A 134 3.01 5.24 2.53
CA PHE A 134 1.66 4.70 2.44
C PHE A 134 1.56 3.41 3.25
N GLN A 135 0.78 3.42 4.31
CA GLN A 135 0.78 2.36 5.32
C GLN A 135 2.21 2.08 5.79
N LYS A 136 2.70 0.86 5.69
CA LYS A 136 4.08 0.46 6.03
C LYS A 136 5.04 0.54 4.83
N ILE A 137 4.51 0.92 3.64
CA ILE A 137 5.28 0.93 2.39
C ILE A 137 6.03 2.25 2.27
N VAL A 138 7.34 2.16 2.06
CA VAL A 138 8.19 3.28 1.67
C VAL A 138 8.42 3.21 0.17
N ILE A 139 7.96 4.24 -0.54
CA ILE A 139 8.08 4.37 -1.99
C ILE A 139 9.08 5.49 -2.28
N ASP A 140 10.16 5.19 -2.97
CA ASP A 140 11.17 6.17 -3.36
C ASP A 140 11.15 6.43 -4.86
N LYS A 141 11.42 7.68 -5.25
CA LYS A 141 11.58 8.13 -6.64
C LYS A 141 10.39 7.80 -7.54
N LEU A 142 9.18 7.97 -7.02
CA LEU A 142 7.96 7.74 -7.79
C LEU A 142 7.81 8.79 -8.88
N ASN A 143 7.68 8.32 -10.12
CA ASN A 143 7.38 9.16 -11.27
C ASN A 143 6.37 8.47 -12.20
N GLY A 144 5.61 9.28 -12.93
CA GLY A 144 4.61 8.80 -13.89
C GLY A 144 3.46 9.79 -14.05
N THR A 145 2.38 9.31 -14.65
CA THR A 145 1.18 10.13 -14.89
C THR A 145 -0.02 9.51 -14.18
N ILE A 146 -0.76 10.32 -13.45
CA ILE A 146 -2.03 9.95 -12.81
C ILE A 146 -3.13 10.75 -13.47
N SER A 147 -4.15 10.10 -14.00
CA SER A 147 -5.34 10.74 -14.56
C SER A 147 -6.51 10.51 -13.63
N VAL A 148 -7.13 11.59 -13.15
CA VAL A 148 -8.29 11.52 -12.26
C VAL A 148 -9.51 11.96 -13.06
N LYS A 149 -10.49 11.06 -13.19
CA LYS A 149 -11.73 11.35 -13.93
C LYS A 149 -12.88 10.47 -13.41
N ASP A 150 -14.07 11.07 -13.26
CA ASP A 150 -15.33 10.38 -12.98
C ASP A 150 -15.24 9.42 -11.77
N GLY A 151 -14.54 9.82 -10.70
CA GLY A 151 -14.35 8.98 -9.49
C GLY A 151 -13.27 7.88 -9.63
N VAL A 152 -12.45 7.95 -10.67
CA VAL A 152 -11.38 6.97 -10.95
C VAL A 152 -10.03 7.66 -11.06
N ALA A 153 -9.03 7.15 -10.37
CA ALA A 153 -7.63 7.50 -10.57
C ALA A 153 -6.92 6.40 -11.38
N LYS A 154 -6.48 6.74 -12.59
CA LYS A 154 -5.67 5.83 -13.44
C LYS A 154 -4.21 6.20 -13.33
N MET A 155 -3.39 5.22 -12.99
CA MET A 155 -1.95 5.31 -12.93
C MET A 155 -1.35 4.78 -14.23
N ASN A 156 -0.65 5.67 -14.93
CA ASN A 156 -0.04 5.32 -16.22
C ASN A 156 1.48 5.41 -16.11
N SER A 157 2.13 4.29 -16.39
CA SER A 157 3.60 4.19 -16.41
C SER A 157 4.27 4.68 -15.11
N LEU A 158 3.67 4.37 -13.96
CA LEU A 158 4.33 4.64 -12.69
C LEU A 158 5.59 3.80 -12.58
N LYS A 159 6.68 4.44 -12.16
CA LYS A 159 7.95 3.78 -11.83
C LYS A 159 8.43 4.30 -10.50
N PHE A 160 8.84 3.40 -9.64
CA PHE A 160 9.33 3.73 -8.30
C PHE A 160 10.21 2.62 -7.74
N ASN A 161 10.89 2.89 -6.63
CA ASN A 161 11.60 1.89 -5.86
C ASN A 161 10.79 1.57 -4.59
N ALA A 162 10.64 0.30 -4.29
CA ALA A 162 10.04 -0.22 -3.07
C ALA A 162 10.54 -1.64 -2.79
N PHE A 163 10.39 -2.12 -1.56
CA PHE A 163 10.75 -3.49 -1.18
C PHE A 163 12.20 -3.88 -1.53
N GLY A 164 13.13 -2.93 -1.51
CA GLY A 164 14.52 -3.17 -1.87
C GLY A 164 14.80 -3.29 -3.36
N GLY A 165 13.79 -3.19 -4.23
CA GLY A 165 13.90 -3.30 -5.68
C GLY A 165 13.22 -2.16 -6.43
N SER A 166 12.85 -2.40 -7.68
CA SER A 166 12.12 -1.46 -8.52
C SER A 166 10.77 -2.02 -8.95
N VAL A 167 9.79 -1.12 -9.11
CA VAL A 167 8.42 -1.45 -9.48
C VAL A 167 7.99 -0.56 -10.65
N ALA A 168 7.42 -1.19 -11.67
CA ALA A 168 6.63 -0.49 -12.67
C ALA A 168 5.15 -0.90 -12.52
N ALA A 169 4.25 0.08 -12.55
CA ALA A 169 2.83 -0.16 -12.32
C ALA A 169 1.97 0.60 -13.31
N ASN A 170 0.94 -0.07 -13.81
CA ASN A 170 -0.17 0.52 -14.53
C ASN A 170 -1.46 -0.01 -13.90
N GLY A 171 -2.44 0.86 -13.70
CA GLY A 171 -3.68 0.40 -13.09
C GLY A 171 -4.63 1.50 -12.76
N GLU A 172 -5.63 1.15 -11.98
CA GLU A 172 -6.64 2.12 -11.53
C GLU A 172 -7.12 1.82 -10.11
N PHE A 173 -7.46 2.90 -9.42
CA PHE A 173 -8.20 2.91 -8.17
C PHE A 173 -9.54 3.59 -8.44
N ASN A 174 -10.65 2.94 -8.09
CA ASN A 174 -11.99 3.34 -8.50
C ASN A 174 -12.94 3.39 -7.30
N THR A 175 -13.40 4.59 -6.99
CA THR A 175 -14.41 4.86 -5.94
C THR A 175 -15.79 5.18 -6.54
N ALA A 176 -15.92 5.22 -7.88
CA ALA A 176 -17.12 5.72 -8.56
C ALA A 176 -18.39 4.91 -8.26
N LYS A 177 -18.26 3.61 -8.01
CA LYS A 177 -19.40 2.73 -7.71
C LYS A 177 -19.75 2.74 -6.23
N ASP A 178 -18.74 2.60 -5.39
CA ASP A 178 -18.90 2.49 -3.94
C ASP A 178 -17.62 3.01 -3.25
N LYS A 179 -17.74 4.10 -2.50
CA LYS A 179 -16.62 4.67 -1.75
C LYS A 179 -16.21 3.83 -0.56
N TYR A 180 -17.12 2.99 -0.03
CA TYR A 180 -16.84 2.07 1.08
C TYR A 180 -16.18 0.76 0.62
N LYS A 181 -16.30 0.45 -0.67
CA LYS A 181 -15.72 -0.74 -1.31
C LYS A 181 -15.04 -0.37 -2.62
N PRO A 182 -14.02 0.48 -2.58
CA PRO A 182 -13.30 0.86 -3.79
C PRO A 182 -12.63 -0.37 -4.41
N THR A 183 -12.45 -0.32 -5.73
CA THR A 183 -11.80 -1.40 -6.46
C THR A 183 -10.45 -0.98 -7.02
N VAL A 184 -9.54 -1.93 -7.09
CA VAL A 184 -8.23 -1.76 -7.72
C VAL A 184 -8.03 -2.79 -8.83
N ASN A 185 -7.36 -2.35 -9.91
CA ASN A 185 -6.87 -3.21 -10.97
C ASN A 185 -5.47 -2.77 -11.33
N PHE A 186 -4.47 -3.65 -11.20
CA PHE A 186 -3.08 -3.33 -11.46
C PHE A 186 -2.40 -4.39 -12.33
N ASN A 187 -1.52 -3.91 -13.21
CA ASN A 187 -0.45 -4.69 -13.79
C ASN A 187 0.84 -4.20 -13.15
N LEU A 188 1.54 -5.09 -12.47
CA LEU A 188 2.77 -4.83 -11.73
C LEU A 188 3.92 -5.59 -12.36
N ASP A 189 5.02 -4.91 -12.55
CA ASP A 189 6.31 -5.47 -12.95
C ASP A 189 7.31 -5.16 -11.83
N LEU A 190 7.70 -6.19 -11.10
CA LEU A 190 8.61 -6.13 -9.97
C LEU A 190 9.98 -6.63 -10.41
N ALA A 191 11.02 -5.87 -10.11
CA ALA A 191 12.39 -6.27 -10.43
C ALA A 191 13.28 -6.26 -9.20
N LYS A 192 13.82 -7.42 -8.85
CA LYS A 192 14.79 -7.63 -7.77
C LYS A 192 14.30 -7.14 -6.40
N VAL A 193 13.00 -7.32 -6.10
CA VAL A 193 12.45 -7.00 -4.78
C VAL A 193 12.82 -8.07 -3.78
N ASP A 194 13.06 -7.68 -2.54
CA ASP A 194 13.48 -8.57 -1.46
C ASP A 194 12.28 -9.28 -0.82
N PHE A 195 12.37 -10.60 -0.62
CA PHE A 195 11.29 -11.40 -0.03
C PHE A 195 10.91 -10.93 1.37
N LYS A 196 11.91 -10.71 2.22
CA LYS A 196 11.70 -10.36 3.61
C LYS A 196 11.10 -8.96 3.75
N THR A 197 11.64 -7.98 3.02
CA THR A 197 11.13 -6.62 3.00
C THR A 197 9.69 -6.57 2.47
N THR A 198 9.38 -7.36 1.43
CA THR A 198 8.01 -7.48 0.91
C THR A 198 7.06 -8.04 1.96
N PHE A 199 7.47 -9.08 2.69
CA PHE A 199 6.71 -9.66 3.79
C PHE A 199 6.49 -8.65 4.93
N GLU A 200 7.52 -7.91 5.32
CA GLU A 200 7.45 -6.96 6.43
C GLU A 200 6.52 -5.77 6.14
N GLN A 201 6.55 -5.27 4.91
CA GLN A 201 5.81 -4.06 4.52
C GLN A 201 4.39 -4.31 4.00
N LEU A 202 4.06 -5.53 3.53
CA LEU A 202 2.75 -5.88 2.99
C LEU A 202 2.03 -6.88 3.89
N ASP A 203 1.06 -6.42 4.67
CA ASP A 203 0.32 -7.30 5.59
C ASP A 203 -0.45 -8.39 4.83
N VAL A 204 -0.99 -8.08 3.65
CA VAL A 204 -1.62 -9.08 2.79
C VAL A 204 -0.67 -10.23 2.41
N VAL A 205 0.60 -9.96 2.20
CA VAL A 205 1.61 -11.00 1.89
C VAL A 205 1.86 -11.90 3.10
N LYS A 206 1.77 -11.36 4.32
CA LYS A 206 1.90 -12.16 5.55
C LYS A 206 0.82 -13.22 5.66
N GLU A 207 -0.38 -12.90 5.21
CA GLU A 207 -1.52 -13.81 5.24
C GLU A 207 -1.50 -14.80 4.08
N ILE A 208 -1.15 -14.35 2.88
CA ILE A 208 -1.20 -15.14 1.64
C ILE A 208 0.01 -16.05 1.47
N VAL A 209 1.22 -15.56 1.78
CA VAL A 209 2.47 -16.27 1.53
C VAL A 209 3.42 -16.15 2.74
N PRO A 210 3.06 -16.74 3.90
CA PRO A 210 3.87 -16.65 5.12
C PRO A 210 5.28 -17.18 4.94
N LEU A 211 5.52 -18.02 3.94
CA LEU A 211 6.83 -18.55 3.60
C LEU A 211 7.85 -17.44 3.25
N PHE A 212 7.41 -16.27 2.78
CA PHE A 212 8.31 -15.15 2.49
C PHE A 212 9.11 -14.70 3.71
N ALA A 213 8.56 -14.83 4.92
CA ALA A 213 9.30 -14.57 6.17
C ALA A 213 10.54 -15.44 6.36
N LYS A 214 10.57 -16.62 5.75
CA LYS A 214 11.61 -17.63 5.85
C LYS A 214 12.47 -17.74 4.60
N THR A 215 12.20 -16.88 3.61
CA THR A 215 12.87 -16.88 2.31
C THR A 215 13.82 -15.69 2.22
N GLY A 216 15.09 -15.95 2.01
CA GLY A 216 16.11 -14.95 1.70
C GLY A 216 16.37 -14.88 0.21
N GLY A 217 16.84 -13.71 -0.25
CA GLY A 217 17.10 -13.42 -1.65
C GLY A 217 16.08 -12.47 -2.26
N ASN A 218 16.22 -12.24 -3.55
CA ASN A 218 15.39 -11.30 -4.31
C ASN A 218 14.60 -12.04 -5.39
N PHE A 219 13.46 -11.49 -5.74
CA PHE A 219 12.66 -11.99 -6.85
C PHE A 219 12.23 -10.86 -7.79
N SER A 220 11.89 -11.27 -9.01
CA SER A 220 11.17 -10.44 -9.98
C SER A 220 9.82 -11.10 -10.27
N ALA A 221 8.81 -10.30 -10.57
CA ALA A 221 7.47 -10.84 -10.83
C ALA A 221 6.68 -9.97 -11.79
N ASP A 222 5.91 -10.61 -12.65
CA ASP A 222 4.87 -9.99 -13.45
C ASP A 222 3.52 -10.41 -12.86
N ILE A 223 2.71 -9.44 -12.42
CA ILE A 223 1.46 -9.71 -11.71
C ILE A 223 0.34 -8.87 -12.29
N LYS A 224 -0.78 -9.52 -12.63
CA LYS A 224 -2.07 -8.86 -12.85
C LYS A 224 -2.92 -9.09 -11.62
N LEU A 225 -3.37 -8.01 -11.00
CA LEU A 225 -4.08 -8.02 -9.73
C LEU A 225 -5.37 -7.23 -9.83
N SER A 226 -6.45 -7.77 -9.27
CA SER A 226 -7.66 -7.02 -8.95
C SER A 226 -8.15 -7.36 -7.55
N SER A 227 -8.72 -6.38 -6.85
CA SER A 227 -9.31 -6.57 -5.53
C SER A 227 -10.32 -5.47 -5.23
N THR A 228 -11.23 -5.75 -4.31
CA THR A 228 -12.01 -4.76 -3.58
C THR A 228 -11.25 -4.42 -2.31
N LEU A 229 -11.25 -3.15 -1.92
CA LEU A 229 -10.64 -2.69 -0.68
C LEU A 229 -11.73 -2.33 0.34
N ASP A 230 -11.37 -2.30 1.61
CA ASP A 230 -12.18 -1.65 2.65
C ASP A 230 -11.94 -0.13 2.70
N LYS A 231 -12.58 0.56 3.67
CA LYS A 231 -12.43 2.01 3.87
C LYS A 231 -10.99 2.44 4.25
N ASP A 232 -10.20 1.52 4.80
CA ASP A 232 -8.82 1.72 5.25
C ASP A 232 -7.80 1.22 4.21
N PHE A 233 -8.27 0.95 2.98
CA PHE A 233 -7.50 0.46 1.83
C PHE A 233 -6.89 -0.94 1.99
N ASN A 234 -7.36 -1.74 2.96
CA ASN A 234 -6.97 -3.13 3.06
C ASN A 234 -7.73 -3.96 2.02
N PRO A 235 -7.09 -4.89 1.31
CA PRO A 235 -7.76 -5.74 0.35
C PRO A 235 -8.67 -6.77 1.04
N ASP A 236 -9.88 -6.92 0.53
CA ASP A 236 -10.71 -8.08 0.87
C ASP A 236 -10.10 -9.32 0.24
N LEU A 237 -9.53 -10.20 1.08
CA LEU A 237 -8.81 -11.40 0.66
C LEU A 237 -9.64 -12.30 -0.26
N ASN A 238 -10.95 -12.40 -0.05
CA ASN A 238 -11.83 -13.22 -0.87
C ASN A 238 -12.09 -12.61 -2.25
N SER A 239 -11.90 -11.30 -2.38
CA SER A 239 -12.06 -10.58 -3.65
C SER A 239 -10.79 -10.59 -4.51
N ILE A 240 -9.64 -10.97 -3.92
CA ILE A 240 -8.37 -10.95 -4.64
C ILE A 240 -8.41 -11.94 -5.81
N ILE A 241 -8.16 -11.42 -6.99
CA ILE A 241 -7.87 -12.19 -8.19
C ILE A 241 -6.49 -11.74 -8.67
N ALA A 242 -5.53 -12.65 -8.71
CA ALA A 242 -4.21 -12.37 -9.24
C ALA A 242 -3.69 -13.52 -10.09
N ILE A 243 -2.94 -13.18 -11.12
CA ILE A 243 -2.21 -14.14 -11.95
C ILE A 243 -0.83 -13.58 -12.23
N GLY A 244 0.19 -14.43 -12.16
CA GLY A 244 1.55 -13.98 -12.38
C GLY A 244 2.58 -15.08 -12.30
N SER A 245 3.83 -14.66 -12.30
CA SER A 245 4.95 -15.55 -12.02
C SER A 245 6.01 -14.85 -11.17
N ILE A 246 6.57 -15.58 -10.22
CA ILE A 246 7.74 -15.17 -9.44
C ILE A 246 8.95 -15.84 -10.06
N ASN A 247 9.99 -15.04 -10.32
CA ASN A 247 11.27 -15.50 -10.86
C ASN A 247 12.38 -15.10 -9.91
N SER A 248 13.26 -16.02 -9.56
CA SER A 248 14.44 -15.72 -8.75
C SER A 248 15.65 -16.51 -9.26
N ASN A 249 16.81 -15.84 -9.28
CA ASN A 249 18.07 -16.50 -9.62
C ASN A 249 18.53 -17.44 -8.50
N GLU A 250 18.29 -17.02 -7.24
CA GLU A 250 18.69 -17.79 -6.08
C GLU A 250 17.78 -17.42 -4.89
N ILE A 251 17.31 -18.43 -4.17
CA ILE A 251 16.63 -18.26 -2.89
C ILE A 251 17.25 -19.20 -1.83
N THR A 252 17.19 -18.75 -0.60
CA THR A 252 17.49 -19.57 0.58
C THR A 252 16.25 -19.65 1.45
N ILE A 253 15.78 -20.88 1.72
CA ILE A 253 14.69 -21.12 2.65
C ILE A 253 15.27 -21.80 3.88
N SER A 254 15.03 -21.22 5.06
CA SER A 254 15.58 -21.73 6.33
C SER A 254 14.59 -21.63 7.48
N ASN A 255 14.87 -22.34 8.56
CA ASN A 255 14.08 -22.30 9.80
C ASN A 255 12.61 -22.69 9.63
N ILE A 256 12.31 -23.67 8.78
CA ILE A 256 10.99 -24.30 8.69
C ILE A 256 10.98 -25.51 9.64
N GLU A 257 10.13 -25.44 10.65
CA GLU A 257 10.06 -26.47 11.72
C GLU A 257 9.79 -27.87 11.15
N ALA A 258 8.83 -28.01 10.22
CA ALA A 258 8.52 -29.26 9.56
C ALA A 258 9.75 -29.85 8.84
N PHE A 259 10.52 -29.01 8.15
CA PHE A 259 11.75 -29.48 7.47
C PHE A 259 12.84 -29.85 8.45
N ASN A 260 12.96 -29.15 9.58
CA ASN A 260 13.90 -29.49 10.63
C ASN A 260 13.56 -30.84 11.28
N LEU A 261 12.29 -31.15 11.51
CA LEU A 261 11.83 -32.45 12.03
C LEU A 261 12.15 -33.58 11.06
N ILE A 262 11.88 -33.40 9.77
CA ILE A 262 12.22 -34.38 8.74
C ILE A 262 13.74 -34.57 8.64
N ALA A 263 14.50 -33.46 8.63
CA ALA A 263 15.96 -33.51 8.62
C ALA A 263 16.55 -34.31 9.80
N ASN A 264 15.97 -34.13 11.00
CA ASN A 264 16.36 -34.91 12.18
C ASN A 264 16.04 -36.39 11.99
N SER A 265 14.86 -36.73 11.49
CA SER A 265 14.42 -38.10 11.28
C SER A 265 15.27 -38.83 10.24
N LEU A 266 15.63 -38.15 9.19
CA LEU A 266 16.46 -38.67 8.08
C LEU A 266 17.96 -38.51 8.32
N LYS A 267 18.35 -37.90 9.45
CA LYS A 267 19.77 -37.59 9.80
C LYS A 267 20.49 -36.85 8.66
N THR A 268 19.82 -35.88 8.05
CA THR A 268 20.37 -35.07 6.95
C THR A 268 20.22 -33.57 7.25
N ASP A 269 21.20 -32.77 6.91
CA ASP A 269 21.10 -31.30 7.02
C ASP A 269 20.58 -30.64 5.74
N ALA A 270 20.32 -31.44 4.69
CA ALA A 270 19.95 -30.93 3.38
C ALA A 270 18.63 -30.12 3.38
N LEU A 271 17.72 -30.43 4.31
CA LEU A 271 16.41 -29.78 4.43
C LEU A 271 16.38 -28.61 5.43
N ARG A 272 17.46 -28.38 6.21
CA ARG A 272 17.52 -27.28 7.19
C ARG A 272 17.70 -25.92 6.49
N ASN A 273 18.50 -25.94 5.41
CA ASN A 273 18.74 -24.76 4.59
C ASN A 273 18.62 -25.20 3.12
N ILE A 274 17.53 -24.85 2.50
CA ILE A 274 17.25 -25.15 1.10
C ILE A 274 17.74 -23.99 0.26
N ASN A 275 18.76 -24.24 -0.54
CA ASN A 275 19.20 -23.30 -1.58
C ASN A 275 18.67 -23.80 -2.90
N ALA A 276 17.94 -22.92 -3.61
CA ALA A 276 17.39 -23.23 -4.91
C ALA A 276 17.71 -22.10 -5.90
N VAL A 277 18.00 -22.47 -7.13
CA VAL A 277 18.46 -21.55 -8.18
C VAL A 277 17.56 -21.61 -9.41
N ASN A 278 17.52 -20.49 -10.15
CA ASN A 278 16.77 -20.37 -11.41
C ASN A 278 15.30 -20.78 -11.28
N ILE A 279 14.64 -20.24 -10.27
CA ILE A 279 13.26 -20.59 -9.93
C ILE A 279 12.31 -19.76 -10.75
N LYS A 280 11.26 -20.41 -11.27
CA LYS A 280 10.12 -19.76 -11.90
C LYS A 280 8.84 -20.39 -11.40
N ILE A 281 8.07 -19.65 -10.59
CA ILE A 281 6.85 -20.11 -9.94
C ILE A 281 5.66 -19.39 -10.56
N PRO A 282 4.93 -19.99 -11.48
CA PRO A 282 3.66 -19.43 -11.96
C PRO A 282 2.57 -19.67 -10.92
N PHE A 283 1.74 -18.65 -10.70
CA PHE A 283 0.67 -18.73 -9.71
C PHE A 283 -0.62 -18.07 -10.17
N GLU A 284 -1.70 -18.47 -9.53
CA GLU A 284 -3.02 -17.86 -9.63
C GLU A 284 -3.63 -17.73 -8.24
N VAL A 285 -4.19 -16.57 -7.92
CA VAL A 285 -4.95 -16.31 -6.69
C VAL A 285 -6.39 -16.10 -7.07
N LYS A 286 -7.29 -16.89 -6.49
CA LYS A 286 -8.73 -16.77 -6.72
C LYS A 286 -9.52 -17.51 -5.64
N ASN A 287 -10.66 -16.93 -5.23
CA ASN A 287 -11.59 -17.56 -4.28
C ASN A 287 -10.90 -18.00 -2.97
N GLY A 288 -10.05 -17.17 -2.41
CA GLY A 288 -9.36 -17.47 -1.15
C GLY A 288 -8.27 -18.55 -1.25
N LYS A 289 -7.75 -18.81 -2.45
CA LYS A 289 -6.74 -19.84 -2.70
C LYS A 289 -5.62 -19.32 -3.59
N VAL A 290 -4.39 -19.73 -3.26
CA VAL A 290 -3.22 -19.59 -4.13
C VAL A 290 -2.97 -20.94 -4.80
N THR A 291 -3.09 -20.99 -6.10
CA THR A 291 -2.72 -22.15 -6.92
C THR A 291 -1.33 -21.92 -7.49
N THR A 292 -0.36 -22.70 -7.05
CA THR A 292 0.98 -22.77 -7.63
C THR A 292 0.97 -23.81 -8.73
N LYS A 293 1.15 -23.37 -9.97
CA LYS A 293 1.23 -24.32 -11.11
C LYS A 293 2.52 -25.14 -11.02
N PRO A 294 2.54 -26.36 -11.55
CA PRO A 294 3.75 -27.20 -11.51
C PRO A 294 4.97 -26.47 -12.05
N PHE A 295 6.06 -26.51 -11.30
CA PHE A 295 7.35 -25.94 -11.65
C PHE A 295 8.47 -26.85 -11.17
N ASP A 296 9.64 -26.75 -11.83
CA ASP A 296 10.81 -27.52 -11.48
C ASP A 296 11.67 -26.76 -10.47
N LEU A 297 12.03 -27.43 -9.41
CA LEU A 297 12.91 -26.96 -8.36
C LEU A 297 14.14 -27.84 -8.29
N LYS A 298 15.32 -27.26 -8.45
CA LYS A 298 16.58 -27.97 -8.28
C LYS A 298 17.15 -27.69 -6.89
N ILE A 299 17.24 -28.73 -6.06
CA ILE A 299 17.86 -28.70 -4.74
C ILE A 299 19.09 -29.58 -4.80
N LYS A 300 20.29 -29.00 -4.78
CA LYS A 300 21.56 -29.72 -5.00
C LYS A 300 21.50 -30.51 -6.32
N ASP A 301 21.56 -31.84 -6.24
CA ASP A 301 21.55 -32.74 -7.40
C ASP A 301 20.17 -33.37 -7.68
N THR A 302 19.14 -32.96 -6.93
CA THR A 302 17.80 -33.50 -7.06
C THR A 302 16.88 -32.48 -7.77
N ASN A 303 16.20 -32.91 -8.82
CA ASN A 303 15.14 -32.16 -9.45
C ASN A 303 13.80 -32.61 -8.85
N ILE A 304 13.00 -31.66 -8.43
CA ILE A 304 11.66 -31.88 -7.86
C ILE A 304 10.66 -31.07 -8.68
N ASN A 305 9.59 -31.72 -9.13
CA ASN A 305 8.47 -31.00 -9.74
C ASN A 305 7.42 -30.73 -8.66
N LEU A 306 7.15 -29.46 -8.39
CA LEU A 306 6.29 -29.06 -7.27
C LEU A 306 5.14 -28.20 -7.77
N GLY A 307 3.92 -28.49 -7.31
CA GLY A 307 2.75 -27.68 -7.59
C GLY A 307 1.65 -27.98 -6.59
N GLY A 308 0.74 -27.03 -6.36
CA GLY A 308 -0.30 -27.26 -5.38
C GLY A 308 -1.17 -26.05 -5.09
N ILE A 309 -1.96 -26.17 -4.04
CA ILE A 309 -2.93 -25.17 -3.61
C ILE A 309 -2.72 -24.89 -2.12
N THR A 310 -2.69 -23.61 -1.77
CA THR A 310 -2.74 -23.10 -0.39
C THR A 310 -4.00 -22.26 -0.21
N GLY A 311 -4.83 -22.58 0.78
CA GLY A 311 -6.02 -21.81 1.15
C GLY A 311 -5.71 -20.77 2.23
N TRP A 312 -6.54 -19.72 2.34
CA TRP A 312 -6.48 -18.75 3.46
C TRP A 312 -6.76 -19.41 4.83
N ASP A 313 -7.46 -20.55 4.82
CA ASP A 313 -7.71 -21.42 5.98
C ASP A 313 -6.48 -22.25 6.38
N GLN A 314 -5.31 -21.95 5.82
CA GLN A 314 -4.04 -22.64 6.01
C GLN A 314 -4.04 -24.10 5.51
N THR A 315 -5.04 -24.51 4.74
CA THR A 315 -5.00 -25.82 4.06
C THR A 315 -3.90 -25.82 3.00
N ILE A 316 -3.14 -26.90 2.94
CA ILE A 316 -2.04 -27.10 1.99
C ILE A 316 -2.28 -28.45 1.28
N ASN A 317 -2.29 -28.41 -0.04
CA ASN A 317 -2.37 -29.60 -0.89
C ASN A 317 -1.36 -29.45 -2.04
N TYR A 318 -0.21 -30.11 -1.89
CA TYR A 318 0.87 -30.07 -2.88
C TYR A 318 1.17 -31.48 -3.40
N ASN A 319 1.48 -31.55 -4.70
CA ASN A 319 2.02 -32.72 -5.38
C ASN A 319 3.52 -32.49 -5.59
N ILE A 320 4.30 -33.56 -5.37
CA ILE A 320 5.75 -33.59 -5.51
C ILE A 320 6.11 -34.69 -6.49
#